data_2ff31b4866c8c9735b901395ab2d99c8
#
_entry.id   2ff31b4866c8c9735b901395ab2d99c8
#
_cell.length_a   1.000
_cell.length_b   1.000
_cell.length_c   1.000
_cell.angle_alpha   90.00
_cell.angle_beta   90.00
_cell.angle_gamma   90.00
#
_symmetry.space_group_name_H-M   'P 1'
#
loop_
_entity.id
_entity.type
_entity.pdbx_description
1 polymer ?
#
loop_
_entity_poly.entity_id
_entity_poly.type
_entity_poly.pdbx_seq_one_letter_code
_entity_poly.pdbx_strand_id
1 'polypeptide(L)'
;MATGTPANGYEAVVGKWFEAFGRCCAEEDYESARSLVADDVRSFGTNAGIVSGLDRLQADQWTAIWPSIEGFEFDLEETVALGDGDRVSGAAVWRSTGFNEDGEPFYRPGRATVVLEQRDDAWLAVHTHFSLHPGTPQYTCGPDGRTE
;
A
#
# COMPACT_ATOMS: atom_id res chain seq x y z
N MET A 1 -1.98 -15.81 30.65
CA MET A 1 -1.17 -15.19 29.63
C MET A 1 -1.85 -15.22 28.27
N ALA A 2 -1.79 -14.15 27.60
CA ALA A 2 -2.38 -14.11 26.27
C ALA A 2 -1.67 -15.10 25.36
N THR A 3 -2.44 -15.84 24.59
CA THR A 3 -1.89 -16.79 23.67
C THR A 3 -1.73 -16.19 22.28
N GLY A 4 -2.12 -15.02 22.04
CA GLY A 4 -1.95 -14.36 20.77
C GLY A 4 -0.87 -13.32 20.84
N THR A 5 -0.71 -12.58 19.76
CA THR A 5 0.19 -11.46 19.72
C THR A 5 -0.41 -10.33 20.57
N PRO A 6 0.37 -9.74 21.47
CA PRO A 6 -0.14 -8.59 22.23
C PRO A 6 -0.42 -7.41 21.31
N ALA A 7 -1.21 -6.45 21.79
CA ALA A 7 -1.62 -5.32 20.98
C ALA A 7 -0.41 -4.59 20.36
N ASN A 8 0.65 -4.34 21.15
CA ASN A 8 1.83 -3.68 20.60
C ASN A 8 2.62 -4.58 19.66
N GLY A 9 2.43 -5.90 19.76
CA GLY A 9 2.99 -6.83 18.79
C GLY A 9 2.31 -6.69 17.44
N TYR A 10 1.01 -6.50 17.42
CA TYR A 10 0.28 -6.25 16.18
C TYR A 10 0.70 -4.92 15.56
N GLU A 11 0.93 -3.90 16.39
CA GLU A 11 1.43 -2.63 15.88
C GLU A 11 2.79 -2.80 15.22
N ALA A 12 3.65 -3.63 15.79
CA ALA A 12 4.95 -3.91 15.18
C ALA A 12 4.80 -4.64 13.85
N VAL A 13 3.89 -5.60 13.77
CA VAL A 13 3.62 -6.33 12.53
C VAL A 13 3.15 -5.38 11.45
N VAL A 14 2.18 -4.54 11.76
CA VAL A 14 1.62 -3.57 10.82
C VAL A 14 2.68 -2.56 10.39
N GLY A 15 3.44 -2.03 11.35
CA GLY A 15 4.48 -1.05 11.05
C GLY A 15 5.56 -1.61 10.14
N LYS A 16 6.00 -2.83 10.40
CA LYS A 16 7.01 -3.48 9.54
C LYS A 16 6.47 -3.71 8.14
N TRP A 17 5.22 -4.12 8.03
CA TRP A 17 4.63 -4.34 6.72
C TRP A 17 4.54 -3.05 5.92
N PHE A 18 4.02 -1.97 6.54
CA PHE A 18 3.93 -0.69 5.86
C PHE A 18 5.30 -0.17 5.46
N GLU A 19 6.29 -0.30 6.35
CA GLU A 19 7.63 0.16 6.03
C GLU A 19 8.19 -0.58 4.81
N ALA A 20 8.07 -1.90 4.81
CA ALA A 20 8.60 -2.72 3.71
C ALA A 20 7.85 -2.43 2.41
N PHE A 21 6.52 -2.38 2.46
CA PHE A 21 5.73 -2.14 1.26
C PHE A 21 5.96 -0.73 0.72
N GLY A 22 6.06 0.25 1.60
CA GLY A 22 6.34 1.63 1.19
C GLY A 22 7.67 1.75 0.46
N ARG A 23 8.68 1.04 0.95
CA ARG A 23 9.98 1.03 0.29
C ARG A 23 9.88 0.42 -1.11
N CYS A 24 9.11 -0.67 -1.24
CA CYS A 24 8.89 -1.29 -2.54
C CYS A 24 8.21 -0.33 -3.52
N CYS A 25 7.22 0.42 -3.05
CA CYS A 25 6.56 1.43 -3.89
C CYS A 25 7.55 2.48 -4.35
N ALA A 26 8.35 3.00 -3.43
CA ALA A 26 9.28 4.08 -3.74
C ALA A 26 10.37 3.64 -4.71
N GLU A 27 10.78 2.38 -4.61
CA GLU A 27 11.86 1.84 -5.44
C GLU A 27 11.35 1.07 -6.66
N GLU A 28 10.04 0.96 -6.80
CA GLU A 28 9.42 0.16 -7.86
C GLU A 28 9.92 -1.28 -7.85
N ASP A 29 10.07 -1.82 -6.65
CA ASP A 29 10.56 -3.18 -6.45
C ASP A 29 9.37 -4.14 -6.37
N TYR A 30 8.89 -4.55 -7.52
CA TYR A 30 7.70 -5.38 -7.63
C TYR A 30 7.93 -6.77 -7.04
N GLU A 31 9.11 -7.32 -7.24
CA GLU A 31 9.41 -8.67 -6.76
C GLU A 31 9.32 -8.74 -5.23
N SER A 32 9.96 -7.80 -4.54
CA SER A 32 9.89 -7.77 -3.09
C SER A 32 8.49 -7.51 -2.59
N ALA A 33 7.74 -6.63 -3.29
CA ALA A 33 6.36 -6.33 -2.90
C ALA A 33 5.49 -7.58 -3.01
N ARG A 34 5.69 -8.40 -4.02
CA ARG A 34 4.92 -9.63 -4.17
C ARG A 34 5.11 -10.58 -2.99
N SER A 35 6.27 -10.56 -2.34
CA SER A 35 6.51 -11.42 -1.19
C SER A 35 5.77 -10.96 0.06
N LEU A 36 5.20 -9.76 0.04
CA LEU A 36 4.44 -9.19 1.16
C LEU A 36 2.94 -9.39 1.01
N VAL A 37 2.50 -9.99 -0.10
CA VAL A 37 1.08 -10.04 -0.47
C VAL A 37 0.72 -11.46 -0.85
N ALA A 38 -0.46 -11.90 -0.43
CA ALA A 38 -0.93 -13.24 -0.75
C ALA A 38 -1.34 -13.34 -2.22
N ASP A 39 -1.16 -14.53 -2.80
CA ASP A 39 -1.53 -14.75 -4.21
C ASP A 39 -3.00 -14.50 -4.47
N ASP A 40 -3.86 -14.75 -3.49
CA ASP A 40 -5.31 -14.61 -3.62
C ASP A 40 -5.83 -13.28 -3.07
N VAL A 41 -4.97 -12.28 -2.98
CA VAL A 41 -5.30 -10.95 -2.45
C VAL A 41 -6.47 -10.33 -3.21
N ARG A 42 -7.27 -9.53 -2.49
CA ARG A 42 -8.30 -8.69 -3.10
C ARG A 42 -8.06 -7.28 -2.65
N SER A 43 -8.12 -6.35 -3.59
CA SER A 43 -7.67 -4.98 -3.29
C SER A 43 -8.51 -3.95 -4.00
N PHE A 44 -8.59 -2.78 -3.36
CA PHE A 44 -8.97 -1.54 -4.02
C PHE A 44 -7.72 -0.66 -4.12
N GLY A 45 -7.52 -0.05 -5.26
CA GLY A 45 -6.45 0.91 -5.43
C GLY A 45 -6.99 2.26 -5.85
N THR A 46 -6.08 3.22 -6.01
CA THR A 46 -6.48 4.56 -6.42
C THR A 46 -6.89 4.63 -7.87
N ASN A 47 -6.55 3.60 -8.65
CA ASN A 47 -6.75 3.59 -10.10
C ASN A 47 -7.71 2.51 -10.57
N ALA A 48 -8.15 1.63 -9.70
CA ALA A 48 -8.96 0.49 -10.11
C ALA A 48 -10.03 0.18 -9.10
N GLY A 49 -11.08 -0.47 -9.53
CA GLY A 49 -12.07 -1.03 -8.63
C GLY A 49 -11.49 -2.23 -7.91
N ILE A 50 -12.31 -3.22 -7.58
CA ILE A 50 -11.78 -4.40 -6.90
C ILE A 50 -10.91 -5.21 -7.87
N VAL A 51 -9.74 -5.59 -7.41
CA VAL A 51 -8.77 -6.38 -8.18
C VAL A 51 -8.58 -7.69 -7.42
N SER A 52 -8.74 -8.81 -8.11
CA SER A 52 -8.60 -10.13 -7.50
C SER A 52 -7.33 -10.78 -8.00
N GLY A 53 -6.48 -11.17 -7.07
CA GLY A 53 -5.25 -11.89 -7.37
C GLY A 53 -4.04 -10.98 -7.50
N LEU A 54 -2.90 -11.52 -7.10
CA LEU A 54 -1.66 -10.76 -7.05
C LEU A 54 -1.17 -10.32 -8.43
N ASP A 55 -1.30 -11.19 -9.43
CA ASP A 55 -0.86 -10.85 -10.78
C ASP A 55 -1.64 -9.65 -11.33
N ARG A 56 -2.97 -9.65 -11.11
CA ARG A 56 -3.81 -8.54 -11.56
C ARG A 56 -3.51 -7.27 -10.77
N LEU A 57 -3.26 -7.42 -9.47
CA LEU A 57 -2.93 -6.27 -8.63
C LEU A 57 -1.67 -5.59 -9.12
N GLN A 58 -0.64 -6.35 -9.44
CA GLN A 58 0.58 -5.78 -9.97
C GLN A 58 0.32 -5.13 -11.33
N ALA A 59 -0.34 -5.83 -12.25
CA ALA A 59 -0.52 -5.34 -13.61
C ALA A 59 -1.44 -4.12 -13.68
N ASP A 60 -2.54 -4.15 -12.91
CA ASP A 60 -3.58 -3.12 -13.06
C ASP A 60 -3.39 -1.93 -12.12
N GLN A 61 -2.66 -2.10 -11.02
CA GLN A 61 -2.50 -1.03 -10.04
C GLN A 61 -1.04 -0.63 -9.86
N TRP A 62 -0.18 -1.55 -9.46
CA TRP A 62 1.19 -1.19 -9.12
C TRP A 62 1.97 -0.61 -10.31
N THR A 63 1.96 -1.32 -11.43
CA THR A 63 2.72 -0.85 -12.60
C THR A 63 2.11 0.39 -13.22
N ALA A 64 0.83 0.64 -12.98
CA ALA A 64 0.18 1.85 -13.48
C ALA A 64 0.53 3.07 -12.63
N ILE A 65 0.63 2.90 -11.31
CA ILE A 65 0.76 4.03 -10.39
C ILE A 65 2.20 4.30 -9.97
N TRP A 66 2.94 3.27 -9.56
CA TRP A 66 4.26 3.50 -8.96
C TRP A 66 5.21 4.31 -9.85
N PRO A 67 5.29 4.07 -11.18
CA PRO A 67 6.18 4.89 -12.02
C PRO A 67 5.68 6.32 -12.21
N SER A 68 4.44 6.61 -11.86
CA SER A 68 3.86 7.94 -12.08
C SER A 68 3.97 8.84 -10.85
N ILE A 69 4.56 8.35 -9.77
CA ILE A 69 4.70 9.11 -8.52
C ILE A 69 6.14 9.05 -8.04
N GLU A 70 6.46 9.90 -7.07
CA GLU A 70 7.77 9.90 -6.42
C GLU A 70 7.60 10.05 -4.92
N GLY A 71 8.60 9.59 -4.18
CA GLY A 71 8.68 9.85 -2.75
C GLY A 71 7.58 9.22 -1.92
N PHE A 72 7.04 8.08 -2.35
CA PHE A 72 5.99 7.43 -1.60
C PHE A 72 6.51 6.95 -0.25
N GLU A 73 5.79 7.29 0.83
CA GLU A 73 6.10 6.76 2.15
C GLU A 73 4.88 6.81 3.04
N PHE A 74 4.81 5.86 3.97
CA PHE A 74 3.77 5.85 5.00
C PHE A 74 4.23 6.66 6.21
N ASP A 75 3.26 7.26 6.90
CA ASP A 75 3.52 7.88 8.19
C ASP A 75 3.48 6.76 9.25
N LEU A 76 4.65 6.29 9.63
CA LEU A 76 4.75 5.14 10.54
C LEU A 76 4.47 5.50 11.99
N GLU A 77 4.35 6.79 12.32
CA GLU A 77 4.05 7.22 13.67
C GLU A 77 2.56 7.21 13.97
N GLU A 78 1.73 7.16 12.93
CA GLU A 78 0.29 7.19 13.09
C GLU A 78 -0.35 5.96 12.46
N THR A 79 0.15 4.79 12.79
CA THR A 79 -0.46 3.56 12.32
C THR A 79 -1.43 3.02 13.35
N VAL A 80 -2.46 2.35 12.88
CA VAL A 80 -3.46 1.70 13.72
C VAL A 80 -3.41 0.21 13.43
N ALA A 81 -3.48 -0.60 14.47
CA ALA A 81 -3.49 -2.06 14.34
C ALA A 81 -4.60 -2.65 15.21
N LEU A 82 -5.43 -3.48 14.59
CA LEU A 82 -6.51 -4.19 15.27
C LEU A 82 -6.36 -5.67 14.94
N GLY A 83 -5.81 -6.42 15.88
CA GLY A 83 -5.45 -7.80 15.63
C GLY A 83 -6.23 -8.81 16.47
N ASP A 84 -6.32 -10.02 15.96
CA ASP A 84 -6.94 -11.15 16.62
C ASP A 84 -6.38 -12.44 16.02
N GLY A 85 -5.60 -13.16 16.85
CA GLY A 85 -5.01 -14.40 16.41
C GLY A 85 -4.03 -14.21 15.26
N ASP A 86 -4.29 -14.87 14.14
CA ASP A 86 -3.41 -14.83 12.97
C ASP A 86 -3.84 -13.78 11.95
N ARG A 87 -4.64 -12.80 12.35
CA ARG A 87 -5.07 -11.71 11.50
C ARG A 87 -4.91 -10.38 12.19
N VAL A 88 -4.56 -9.37 11.40
CA VAL A 88 -4.50 -8.00 11.88
C VAL A 88 -4.92 -7.07 10.76
N SER A 89 -5.73 -6.08 11.11
CA SER A 89 -6.08 -4.98 10.22
C SER A 89 -5.19 -3.81 10.57
N GLY A 90 -4.58 -3.21 9.57
CA GLY A 90 -3.72 -2.05 9.77
C GLY A 90 -4.21 -0.88 8.95
N ALA A 91 -4.01 0.32 9.47
CA ALA A 91 -4.36 1.52 8.75
C ALA A 91 -3.26 2.55 8.91
N ALA A 92 -3.01 3.33 7.89
CA ALA A 92 -1.99 4.37 7.90
C ALA A 92 -2.32 5.41 6.85
N VAL A 93 -1.79 6.62 7.04
CA VAL A 93 -1.80 7.62 5.98
C VAL A 93 -0.48 7.53 5.24
N TRP A 94 -0.48 7.96 3.99
CA TRP A 94 0.72 7.97 3.18
C TRP A 94 0.79 9.29 2.41
N ARG A 95 1.98 9.58 1.88
CA ARG A 95 2.17 10.75 1.07
C ARG A 95 3.05 10.39 -0.13
N SER A 96 2.91 11.17 -1.16
CA SER A 96 3.74 11.03 -2.36
C SER A 96 3.67 12.32 -3.13
N THR A 97 4.42 12.38 -4.22
CA THR A 97 4.35 13.45 -5.19
C THR A 97 3.78 12.89 -6.47
N GLY A 98 2.72 13.51 -6.98
CA GLY A 98 2.19 13.21 -8.29
C GLY A 98 2.60 14.29 -9.29
N PHE A 99 2.23 14.11 -10.55
CA PHE A 99 2.63 15.03 -11.62
C PHE A 99 1.47 15.26 -12.55
N ASN A 100 1.22 16.51 -12.91
CA ASN A 100 0.14 16.82 -13.84
C ASN A 100 0.58 16.56 -15.29
N GLU A 101 -0.27 16.92 -16.23
CA GLU A 101 -0.01 16.64 -17.64
C GLU A 101 1.24 17.35 -18.18
N ASP A 102 1.63 18.45 -17.53
CA ASP A 102 2.81 19.20 -17.90
C ASP A 102 4.06 18.76 -17.14
N GLY A 103 3.94 17.72 -16.34
CA GLY A 103 5.05 17.23 -15.53
C GLY A 103 5.30 18.04 -14.28
N GLU A 104 4.37 18.92 -13.90
CA GLU A 104 4.52 19.71 -12.67
C GLU A 104 4.09 18.90 -11.45
N PRO A 105 4.87 18.95 -10.37
CA PRO A 105 4.57 18.14 -9.18
C PRO A 105 3.40 18.70 -8.39
N PHE A 106 2.66 17.80 -7.74
CA PHE A 106 1.67 18.19 -6.75
C PHE A 106 1.70 17.22 -5.57
N TYR A 107 1.28 17.70 -4.41
CA TYR A 107 1.21 16.87 -3.21
C TYR A 107 0.09 15.83 -3.37
N ARG A 108 0.43 14.57 -3.14
CA ARG A 108 -0.50 13.47 -3.37
C ARG A 108 -0.56 12.56 -2.14
N PRO A 109 -1.37 12.93 -1.14
CA PRO A 109 -1.54 12.15 0.07
C PRO A 109 -2.71 11.18 -0.04
N GLY A 110 -2.72 10.18 0.82
CA GLY A 110 -3.82 9.23 0.85
C GLY A 110 -3.88 8.42 2.12
N ARG A 111 -4.73 7.41 2.09
CA ARG A 111 -5.00 6.53 3.21
C ARG A 111 -4.95 5.09 2.73
N ALA A 112 -4.53 4.20 3.62
CA ALA A 112 -4.49 2.78 3.30
C ALA A 112 -5.00 1.97 4.47
N THR A 113 -5.68 0.89 4.15
CA THR A 113 -6.05 -0.15 5.10
C THR A 113 -5.56 -1.46 4.52
N VAL A 114 -4.97 -2.30 5.37
CA VAL A 114 -4.55 -3.63 4.95
C VAL A 114 -5.09 -4.65 5.94
N VAL A 115 -5.38 -5.83 5.45
CA VAL A 115 -5.65 -6.98 6.30
C VAL A 115 -4.51 -7.96 6.07
N LEU A 116 -3.78 -8.25 7.14
CA LEU A 116 -2.66 -9.18 7.09
C LEU A 116 -3.08 -10.48 7.74
N GLU A 117 -2.65 -11.58 7.16
CA GLU A 117 -2.91 -12.91 7.69
C GLU A 117 -1.59 -13.64 7.80
N GLN A 118 -1.38 -14.30 8.93
CA GLN A 118 -0.16 -15.08 9.12
C GLN A 118 -0.31 -16.42 8.41
N ARG A 119 0.55 -16.66 7.45
CA ARG A 119 0.61 -17.90 6.68
C ARG A 119 2.04 -18.38 6.69
N ASP A 120 2.31 -19.56 7.22
CA ASP A 120 3.67 -20.14 7.25
C ASP A 120 4.66 -19.19 7.87
N ASP A 121 4.68 -18.60 8.83
CA ASP A 121 5.65 -17.70 9.47
C ASP A 121 5.75 -16.31 8.84
N ALA A 122 4.89 -16.00 7.87
CA ALA A 122 4.91 -14.69 7.24
C ALA A 122 3.55 -14.01 7.36
N TRP A 123 3.56 -12.70 7.54
CA TRP A 123 2.34 -11.91 7.53
C TRP A 123 2.15 -11.36 6.12
N LEU A 124 1.11 -11.84 5.44
CA LEU A 124 0.84 -11.47 4.04
C LEU A 124 -0.46 -10.68 3.95
N ALA A 125 -0.47 -9.68 3.09
CA ALA A 125 -1.69 -8.92 2.85
C ALA A 125 -2.67 -9.77 2.06
N VAL A 126 -3.86 -9.96 2.62
CA VAL A 126 -4.96 -10.63 1.93
C VAL A 126 -5.96 -9.63 1.40
N HIS A 127 -5.88 -8.39 1.85
CA HIS A 127 -6.68 -7.28 1.34
C HIS A 127 -5.89 -6.00 1.51
N THR A 128 -5.94 -5.12 0.51
CA THR A 128 -5.39 -3.77 0.62
C THR A 128 -6.40 -2.79 0.03
N HIS A 129 -6.48 -1.62 0.61
CA HIS A 129 -7.33 -0.55 0.12
C HIS A 129 -6.55 0.75 0.20
N PHE A 130 -6.26 1.33 -0.94
CA PHE A 130 -5.57 2.61 -1.03
C PHE A 130 -6.52 3.63 -1.62
N SER A 131 -6.63 4.79 -0.99
CA SER A 131 -7.48 5.86 -1.48
C SER A 131 -6.74 7.19 -1.35
N LEU A 132 -7.13 8.14 -2.20
CA LEU A 132 -6.57 9.48 -2.16
C LEU A 132 -7.29 10.30 -1.09
N HIS A 133 -6.55 11.23 -0.47
CA HIS A 133 -7.16 12.18 0.44
C HIS A 133 -8.14 13.05 -0.37
N PRO A 134 -9.31 13.40 0.21
CA PRO A 134 -10.28 14.24 -0.51
C PRO A 134 -9.64 15.52 -1.04
N GLY A 135 -9.97 15.86 -2.28
CA GLY A 135 -9.44 17.04 -2.94
C GLY A 135 -8.15 16.81 -3.71
N THR A 136 -7.55 15.62 -3.61
CA THR A 136 -6.35 15.29 -4.35
C THR A 136 -6.70 14.99 -5.80
N PRO A 137 -5.93 15.50 -6.78
CA PRO A 137 -6.19 15.14 -8.17
C PRO A 137 -6.19 13.65 -8.38
N GLN A 138 -7.16 13.15 -9.14
CA GLN A 138 -7.37 11.71 -9.32
C GLN A 138 -6.23 11.04 -10.10
N TYR A 139 -5.66 11.76 -11.05
CA TYR A 139 -4.67 11.16 -11.94
C TYR A 139 -3.30 11.79 -11.76
N THR A 140 -2.27 10.98 -11.99
CA THR A 140 -0.89 11.43 -12.00
C THR A 140 -0.26 10.91 -13.28
N CYS A 141 0.49 11.77 -13.95
CA CYS A 141 1.04 11.48 -15.28
C CYS A 141 2.52 11.10 -15.25
N GLY A 142 3.17 11.23 -14.11
CA GLY A 142 4.60 10.95 -13.98
C GLY A 142 5.47 12.19 -14.20
N PRO A 143 6.75 12.10 -13.82
CA PRO A 143 7.65 13.27 -13.87
C PRO A 143 7.82 13.87 -15.24
N ASP A 144 7.62 13.08 -16.30
CA ASP A 144 7.76 13.57 -17.67
C ASP A 144 6.45 14.10 -18.21
N GLY A 145 5.41 14.17 -17.40
CA GLY A 145 4.12 14.62 -17.82
C GLY A 145 3.34 13.53 -18.52
N ARG A 146 2.34 13.91 -19.31
CA ARG A 146 1.52 12.94 -20.00
C ARG A 146 2.34 12.08 -20.96
N THR A 147 2.22 10.78 -20.82
CA THR A 147 2.83 9.84 -21.75
C THR A 147 1.72 9.17 -22.55
N GLU A 148 1.93 8.99 -23.82
CA GLU A 148 0.97 8.36 -24.71
C GLU A 148 1.07 6.89 -24.67
#